data_3ab8538ba099053639a1a48452df8a11
#
_entry.id   3ab8538ba099053639a1a48452df8a11
#
_cell.length_a   1.000
_cell.length_b   1.000
_cell.length_c   1.000
_cell.angle_alpha   90.00
_cell.angle_beta   90.00
_cell.angle_gamma   90.00
#
_symmetry.space_group_name_H-M   'P 1'
#
loop_
_entity.id
_entity.type
_entity.pdbx_description
1 polymer ?
#
loop_
_entity_poly.entity_id
_entity_poly.type
_entity_poly.pdbx_seq_one_letter_code
_entity_poly.pdbx_strand_id
1 'polypeptide(L)'
;MKKFWLGGQKGVPLQRIGQEYNLTRERIRQIETQALMRFRRLIVWNETYMSVLSEAKKILDAHGGILGEDVLVAKIINRNLFKFTKDELKLILISDFDVTYLKRNKLLYKAFYIEPLFEDLLTKMALYVNDYFEKRKKSEDMYEFIAKVKERFSKEYKDVSYLKNDLFYVNFFSLIRNFSVFDGKVGFDEFADVNPKTMKLKIYYIMKRINKPVHYQELPAKIMDYFPNKSCKINTIHNELVKNNDLFVNLGLGRYGLKEWGYEGGVVKDILIRIFEKNDRPMTVKELCKEVLKEKMVSPNTVMLNLQKYKDTFERVDKWVYQMKK
;
A
#
# COMPACT_ATOMS: atom_id res chain seq x y z
N MET A 1 27.75 16.41 19.21
CA MET A 1 27.43 15.67 17.99
C MET A 1 27.29 14.16 18.18
N LYS A 2 28.24 13.43 18.78
CA LYS A 2 28.11 11.97 19.00
C LYS A 2 26.74 11.53 19.57
N LYS A 3 26.26 12.17 20.64
CA LYS A 3 24.98 11.77 21.30
C LYS A 3 23.72 12.06 20.48
N PHE A 4 23.75 13.04 19.60
CA PHE A 4 22.58 13.45 18.83
C PHE A 4 22.50 12.76 17.45
N TRP A 5 23.65 12.57 16.78
CA TRP A 5 23.73 12.10 15.41
C TRP A 5 24.29 10.67 15.27
N LEU A 6 25.19 10.27 16.16
CA LEU A 6 25.97 9.02 16.01
C LEU A 6 25.66 7.99 17.09
N GLY A 7 24.59 8.16 17.85
CA GLY A 7 24.32 7.32 19.03
C GLY A 7 23.61 6.00 18.79
N GLY A 8 23.26 5.64 17.56
CA GLY A 8 22.56 4.36 17.23
C GLY A 8 21.18 4.17 17.89
N GLN A 9 20.75 5.08 18.75
CA GLN A 9 19.42 5.14 19.36
C GLN A 9 18.65 6.35 18.80
N LYS A 10 17.30 6.35 18.94
CA LYS A 10 16.48 7.52 18.63
C LYS A 10 17.15 8.79 19.16
N GLY A 11 17.41 9.77 18.29
CA GLY A 11 18.15 10.98 18.62
C GLY A 11 17.70 11.58 19.95
N VAL A 12 18.67 11.86 20.82
CA VAL A 12 18.40 12.41 22.15
C VAL A 12 17.91 13.87 21.98
N PRO A 13 16.75 14.26 22.54
CA PRO A 13 16.26 15.63 22.45
C PRO A 13 17.29 16.65 22.95
N LEU A 14 17.43 17.78 22.25
CA LEU A 14 18.38 18.85 22.63
C LEU A 14 18.20 19.31 24.07
N GLN A 15 16.97 19.31 24.57
CA GLN A 15 16.67 19.67 25.96
C GLN A 15 17.31 18.70 26.95
N ARG A 16 17.28 17.40 26.68
CA ARG A 16 17.91 16.38 27.54
C ARG A 16 19.44 16.49 27.53
N ILE A 17 20.00 16.78 26.35
CA ILE A 17 21.45 17.05 26.23
C ILE A 17 21.78 18.32 27.04
N GLY A 18 20.98 19.37 26.93
CA GLY A 18 21.17 20.60 27.68
C GLY A 18 21.16 20.36 29.20
N GLN A 19 20.23 19.59 29.72
CA GLN A 19 20.16 19.20 31.13
C GLN A 19 21.44 18.46 31.59
N GLU A 20 21.93 17.53 30.77
CA GLU A 20 23.13 16.74 31.09
C GLU A 20 24.41 17.62 31.18
N TYR A 21 24.49 18.71 30.40
CA TYR A 21 25.64 19.63 30.37
C TYR A 21 25.39 20.95 31.07
N ASN A 22 24.30 21.14 31.80
CA ASN A 22 23.88 22.39 32.43
C ASN A 22 23.79 23.56 31.41
N LEU A 23 23.30 23.27 30.21
CA LEU A 23 23.13 24.27 29.15
C LEU A 23 21.66 24.36 28.72
N THR A 24 21.26 25.52 28.20
CA THR A 24 19.92 25.69 27.63
C THR A 24 19.77 24.91 26.31
N ARG A 25 18.54 24.51 25.97
CA ARG A 25 18.23 23.91 24.66
C ARG A 25 18.76 24.74 23.50
N GLU A 26 18.61 26.06 23.58
CA GLU A 26 19.06 26.99 22.55
C GLU A 26 20.60 27.02 22.44
N ARG A 27 21.29 26.95 23.55
CA ARG A 27 22.75 26.87 23.54
C ARG A 27 23.26 25.60 22.89
N ILE A 28 22.60 24.48 23.14
CA ILE A 28 22.92 23.21 22.46
C ILE A 28 22.65 23.31 20.96
N ARG A 29 21.54 23.95 20.53
CA ARG A 29 21.23 24.20 19.12
C ARG A 29 22.30 25.08 18.42
N GLN A 30 22.79 26.11 19.11
CA GLN A 30 23.87 26.95 18.59
C GLN A 30 25.17 26.14 18.40
N ILE A 31 25.53 25.33 19.40
CA ILE A 31 26.72 24.46 19.32
C ILE A 31 26.59 23.46 18.17
N GLU A 32 25.42 22.85 17.99
CA GLU A 32 25.15 21.95 16.87
C GLU A 32 25.34 22.65 15.52
N THR A 33 24.75 23.84 15.35
CA THR A 33 24.83 24.61 14.12
C THR A 33 26.30 24.99 13.80
N GLN A 34 27.03 25.48 14.80
CA GLN A 34 28.45 25.81 14.62
C GLN A 34 29.31 24.58 14.27
N ALA A 35 29.01 23.44 14.91
CA ALA A 35 29.73 22.19 14.63
C ALA A 35 29.47 21.68 13.22
N LEU A 36 28.21 21.78 12.74
CA LEU A 36 27.86 21.43 11.35
C LEU A 36 28.55 22.35 10.34
N MET A 37 28.61 23.67 10.62
CA MET A 37 29.31 24.60 9.75
C MET A 37 30.82 24.30 9.67
N ARG A 38 31.45 23.95 10.79
CA ARG A 38 32.85 23.53 10.80
C ARG A 38 33.06 22.24 10.03
N PHE A 39 32.16 21.27 10.22
CA PHE A 39 32.23 19.99 9.52
C PHE A 39 32.05 20.18 8.00
N ARG A 40 31.16 21.06 7.54
CA ARG A 40 30.99 21.41 6.12
C ARG A 40 32.30 21.89 5.49
N ARG A 41 33.06 22.72 6.18
CA ARG A 41 34.37 23.19 5.70
C ARG A 41 35.40 22.06 5.58
N LEU A 42 35.39 21.12 6.52
CA LEU A 42 36.31 19.96 6.50
C LEU A 42 35.97 18.95 5.41
N ILE A 43 34.69 18.76 5.09
CA ILE A 43 34.24 17.80 4.06
C ILE A 43 34.87 18.12 2.70
N VAL A 44 34.92 19.39 2.31
CA VAL A 44 35.44 19.85 1.01
C VAL A 44 36.89 19.46 0.80
N TRP A 45 37.68 19.33 1.88
CA TRP A 45 39.11 18.98 1.83
C TRP A 45 39.39 17.49 2.00
N ASN A 46 38.33 16.66 2.18
CA ASN A 46 38.50 15.22 2.39
C ASN A 46 37.94 14.43 1.20
N GLU A 47 38.85 13.82 0.44
CA GLU A 47 38.54 13.07 -0.78
C GLU A 47 37.49 11.96 -0.54
N THR A 48 37.58 11.25 0.59
CA THR A 48 36.64 10.18 0.94
C THR A 48 35.22 10.71 1.12
N TYR A 49 35.05 11.85 1.81
CA TYR A 49 33.73 12.48 1.99
C TYR A 49 33.19 13.03 0.67
N MET A 50 34.04 13.65 -0.13
CA MET A 50 33.69 14.14 -1.47
C MET A 50 33.25 12.99 -2.39
N SER A 51 33.91 11.84 -2.31
CA SER A 51 33.50 10.64 -3.07
C SER A 51 32.12 10.13 -2.64
N VAL A 52 31.79 10.14 -1.35
CA VAL A 52 30.44 9.81 -0.84
C VAL A 52 29.39 10.77 -1.41
N LEU A 53 29.68 12.09 -1.38
CA LEU A 53 28.75 13.11 -1.88
C LEU A 53 28.55 13.01 -3.39
N SER A 54 29.62 12.79 -4.15
CA SER A 54 29.55 12.57 -5.60
C SER A 54 28.68 11.35 -5.92
N GLU A 55 28.84 10.26 -5.17
CA GLU A 55 28.06 9.04 -5.34
C GLU A 55 26.59 9.25 -5.00
N ALA A 56 26.30 9.98 -3.91
CA ALA A 56 24.94 10.34 -3.52
C ALA A 56 24.23 11.17 -4.61
N LYS A 57 24.93 12.16 -5.19
CA LYS A 57 24.41 13.00 -6.28
C LYS A 57 24.07 12.15 -7.52
N LYS A 58 24.97 11.24 -7.92
CA LYS A 58 24.70 10.30 -9.02
C LYS A 58 23.47 9.44 -8.76
N ILE A 59 23.30 8.94 -7.52
CA ILE A 59 22.12 8.16 -7.15
C ILE A 59 20.87 9.01 -7.20
N LEU A 60 20.89 10.23 -6.67
CA LEU A 60 19.75 11.14 -6.71
C LEU A 60 19.36 11.48 -8.14
N ASP A 61 20.30 11.86 -8.98
CA ASP A 61 20.09 12.14 -10.41
C ASP A 61 19.41 10.98 -11.13
N ALA A 62 19.96 9.78 -10.97
CA ALA A 62 19.43 8.57 -11.58
C ALA A 62 18.00 8.23 -11.10
N HIS A 63 17.54 8.81 -9.98
CA HIS A 63 16.23 8.55 -9.38
C HIS A 63 15.30 9.78 -9.42
N GLY A 64 15.57 10.76 -10.28
CA GLY A 64 14.71 11.92 -10.46
C GLY A 64 14.94 13.03 -9.43
N GLY A 65 16.14 13.11 -8.85
CA GLY A 65 16.56 14.21 -8.01
C GLY A 65 16.11 14.16 -6.54
N ILE A 66 15.31 13.14 -6.15
CA ILE A 66 14.78 13.02 -4.78
C ILE A 66 14.68 11.56 -4.33
N LEU A 67 15.07 11.29 -3.09
CA LEU A 67 14.91 9.97 -2.44
C LEU A 67 14.68 10.13 -0.94
N GLY A 68 13.94 9.19 -0.36
CA GLY A 68 13.79 9.07 1.08
C GLY A 68 15.13 8.82 1.78
N GLU A 69 15.30 9.37 2.99
CA GLU A 69 16.53 9.26 3.79
C GLU A 69 17.06 7.82 3.86
N ASP A 70 16.21 6.87 4.28
CA ASP A 70 16.63 5.48 4.44
C ASP A 70 16.96 4.80 3.11
N VAL A 71 16.27 5.17 2.03
CA VAL A 71 16.47 4.60 0.70
C VAL A 71 17.81 5.05 0.12
N LEU A 72 18.13 6.35 0.19
CA LEU A 72 19.42 6.87 -0.29
C LEU A 72 20.58 6.25 0.49
N VAL A 73 20.51 6.26 1.82
CA VAL A 73 21.56 5.70 2.68
C VAL A 73 21.75 4.21 2.40
N ALA A 74 20.65 3.43 2.27
CA ALA A 74 20.74 2.01 1.93
C ALA A 74 21.41 1.78 0.56
N LYS A 75 21.07 2.60 -0.45
CA LYS A 75 21.68 2.50 -1.78
C LYS A 75 23.18 2.79 -1.76
N ILE A 76 23.65 3.75 -0.96
CA ILE A 76 25.07 4.05 -0.81
C ILE A 76 25.80 2.87 -0.12
N ILE A 77 25.22 2.33 0.97
CA ILE A 77 25.80 1.18 1.70
C ILE A 77 25.89 -0.05 0.80
N ASN A 78 24.85 -0.35 0.03
CA ASN A 78 24.80 -1.54 -0.83
C ASN A 78 25.84 -1.54 -1.95
N ARG A 79 26.41 -0.38 -2.30
CA ARG A 79 27.52 -0.29 -3.24
C ARG A 79 28.87 -0.73 -2.67
N ASN A 80 28.94 -0.92 -1.34
CA ASN A 80 30.14 -1.35 -0.60
C ASN A 80 31.43 -0.54 -0.89
N LEU A 81 31.26 0.71 -1.32
CA LEU A 81 32.40 1.59 -1.66
C LEU A 81 33.01 2.27 -0.42
N PHE A 82 32.25 2.36 0.67
CA PHE A 82 32.60 3.13 1.85
C PHE A 82 32.33 2.37 3.14
N LYS A 83 33.21 2.54 4.13
CA LYS A 83 33.07 1.92 5.47
C LYS A 83 32.48 2.94 6.47
N PHE A 84 31.28 3.46 6.18
CA PHE A 84 30.56 4.38 7.06
C PHE A 84 29.29 3.73 7.62
N THR A 85 28.95 4.08 8.86
CA THR A 85 27.66 3.78 9.45
C THR A 85 26.54 4.61 8.82
N LYS A 86 25.28 4.21 9.01
CA LYS A 86 24.11 5.00 8.52
C LYS A 86 24.12 6.43 9.05
N ASP A 87 24.44 6.62 10.32
CA ASP A 87 24.46 7.93 10.98
C ASP A 87 25.59 8.82 10.47
N GLU A 88 26.76 8.24 10.19
CA GLU A 88 27.88 8.96 9.59
C GLU A 88 27.56 9.40 8.16
N LEU A 89 27.00 8.52 7.33
CA LEU A 89 26.57 8.86 5.97
C LEU A 89 25.54 9.99 6.01
N LYS A 90 24.56 9.90 6.88
CA LYS A 90 23.56 10.95 7.05
C LYS A 90 24.18 12.28 7.44
N LEU A 91 25.15 12.29 8.36
CA LEU A 91 25.86 13.49 8.76
C LEU A 91 26.63 14.10 7.58
N ILE A 92 27.31 13.30 6.77
CA ILE A 92 28.01 13.73 5.57
C ILE A 92 27.03 14.36 4.59
N LEU A 93 25.91 13.69 4.29
CA LEU A 93 24.89 14.17 3.34
C LEU A 93 24.24 15.48 3.77
N ILE A 94 23.89 15.64 5.05
CA ILE A 94 23.30 16.90 5.57
C ILE A 94 24.29 18.05 5.54
N SER A 95 25.58 17.73 5.49
CA SER A 95 26.64 18.73 5.47
C SER A 95 27.07 19.16 4.08
N ASP A 96 26.49 18.61 3.02
CA ASP A 96 26.71 19.08 1.64
C ASP A 96 25.99 20.40 1.37
N PHE A 97 26.43 21.14 0.35
CA PHE A 97 25.78 22.37 -0.10
C PHE A 97 24.78 22.12 -1.21
N ASP A 98 25.02 21.11 -2.04
CA ASP A 98 24.19 20.80 -3.22
C ASP A 98 23.10 19.78 -2.92
N VAL A 99 23.30 18.96 -1.86
CA VAL A 99 22.28 17.98 -1.41
C VAL A 99 21.49 18.58 -0.25
N THR A 100 20.22 18.86 -0.50
CA THR A 100 19.35 19.45 0.52
C THR A 100 18.59 18.37 1.30
N TYR A 101 18.52 18.53 2.61
CA TYR A 101 17.81 17.63 3.51
C TYR A 101 16.41 18.14 3.84
N LEU A 102 15.39 17.42 3.36
CA LEU A 102 14.00 17.65 3.73
C LEU A 102 13.72 17.03 5.10
N LYS A 103 13.44 17.85 6.09
CA LYS A 103 13.01 17.37 7.41
C LYS A 103 11.57 16.85 7.34
N ARG A 104 11.28 15.81 8.14
CA ARG A 104 9.92 15.33 8.29
C ARG A 104 8.97 16.46 8.72
N ASN A 105 7.88 16.61 8.00
CA ASN A 105 6.81 17.55 8.32
C ASN A 105 5.43 16.82 8.37
N LYS A 106 4.33 17.57 8.35
CA LYS A 106 2.97 17.02 8.39
C LYS A 106 2.61 16.24 7.12
N LEU A 107 3.20 16.60 5.97
CA LEU A 107 2.85 16.10 4.65
C LEU A 107 3.86 15.07 4.14
N LEU A 108 5.16 15.27 4.42
CA LEU A 108 6.25 14.53 3.82
C LEU A 108 7.13 13.84 4.86
N TYR A 109 7.64 12.66 4.49
CA TYR A 109 8.71 11.99 5.20
C TYR A 109 10.06 12.66 4.94
N LYS A 110 11.08 12.27 5.71
CA LYS A 110 12.46 12.73 5.54
C LYS A 110 13.02 12.30 4.19
N ALA A 111 13.69 13.19 3.49
CA ALA A 111 14.27 12.92 2.19
C ALA A 111 15.54 13.75 1.94
N PHE A 112 16.29 13.37 0.92
CA PHE A 112 17.32 14.18 0.31
C PHE A 112 16.91 14.52 -1.12
N TYR A 113 17.18 15.75 -1.55
CA TYR A 113 16.94 16.20 -2.90
C TYR A 113 18.04 17.15 -3.38
N ILE A 114 18.12 17.35 -4.69
CA ILE A 114 19.11 18.23 -5.33
C ILE A 114 18.40 19.24 -6.23
N GLU A 115 19.06 20.36 -6.49
CA GLU A 115 18.57 21.38 -7.42
C GLU A 115 18.31 20.79 -8.83
N PRO A 116 17.32 21.31 -9.56
CA PRO A 116 16.51 22.51 -9.28
C PRO A 116 15.26 22.27 -8.43
N LEU A 117 15.17 21.20 -7.63
CA LEU A 117 14.07 20.96 -6.69
C LEU A 117 14.20 21.88 -5.45
N PHE A 118 13.06 22.25 -4.87
CA PHE A 118 13.01 23.07 -3.65
C PHE A 118 11.77 22.74 -2.80
N GLU A 119 11.86 23.00 -1.49
CA GLU A 119 10.90 22.56 -0.48
C GLU A 119 9.48 23.10 -0.71
N ASP A 120 9.34 24.35 -1.18
CA ASP A 120 8.03 24.94 -1.45
C ASP A 120 7.29 24.21 -2.60
N LEU A 121 7.99 23.86 -3.67
CA LEU A 121 7.44 23.04 -4.77
C LEU A 121 6.97 21.67 -4.26
N LEU A 122 7.83 20.96 -3.51
CA LEU A 122 7.49 19.65 -2.96
C LEU A 122 6.28 19.71 -2.02
N THR A 123 6.19 20.78 -1.23
CA THR A 123 5.06 21.02 -0.33
C THR A 123 3.77 21.31 -1.09
N LYS A 124 3.81 22.18 -2.12
CA LYS A 124 2.65 22.47 -2.99
C LYS A 124 2.17 21.22 -3.73
N MET A 125 3.10 20.42 -4.23
CA MET A 125 2.75 19.14 -4.88
C MET A 125 2.09 18.17 -3.90
N ALA A 126 2.61 18.03 -2.67
CA ALA A 126 2.01 17.16 -1.66
C ALA A 126 0.61 17.62 -1.24
N LEU A 127 0.38 18.92 -1.11
CA LEU A 127 -0.95 19.49 -0.84
C LEU A 127 -1.93 19.20 -1.98
N TYR A 128 -1.49 19.35 -3.23
CA TYR A 128 -2.30 19.04 -4.40
C TYR A 128 -2.70 17.55 -4.43
N VAL A 129 -1.75 16.63 -4.17
CA VAL A 129 -2.02 15.19 -4.13
C VAL A 129 -3.04 14.86 -3.04
N ASN A 130 -2.87 15.42 -1.84
CA ASN A 130 -3.81 15.17 -0.74
C ASN A 130 -5.22 15.69 -1.07
N ASP A 131 -5.37 16.94 -1.51
CA ASP A 131 -6.67 17.52 -1.90
C ASP A 131 -7.36 16.70 -3.00
N TYR A 132 -6.58 16.23 -3.97
CA TYR A 132 -7.09 15.41 -5.07
C TYR A 132 -7.73 14.10 -4.58
N PHE A 133 -7.02 13.35 -3.71
CA PHE A 133 -7.50 12.06 -3.21
C PHE A 133 -8.54 12.20 -2.09
N GLU A 134 -8.53 13.27 -1.30
CA GLU A 134 -9.61 13.60 -0.35
C GLU A 134 -10.96 13.80 -1.07
N LYS A 135 -10.95 14.47 -2.23
CA LYS A 135 -12.16 14.68 -3.04
C LYS A 135 -12.61 13.41 -3.76
N ARG A 136 -11.68 12.63 -4.27
CA ARG A 136 -11.97 11.49 -5.14
C ARG A 136 -12.29 10.20 -4.38
N LYS A 137 -11.75 10.03 -3.19
CA LYS A 137 -11.97 8.88 -2.28
C LYS A 137 -11.73 7.49 -2.91
N LYS A 138 -10.86 7.40 -3.92
CA LYS A 138 -10.48 6.16 -4.58
C LYS A 138 -9.07 6.26 -5.15
N SER A 139 -8.39 5.11 -5.27
CA SER A 139 -7.08 5.00 -5.95
C SER A 139 -7.18 5.30 -7.45
N GLU A 140 -6.04 5.61 -8.03
CA GLU A 140 -5.88 5.78 -9.48
C GLU A 140 -4.71 4.98 -10.01
N ASP A 141 -4.69 4.79 -11.34
CA ASP A 141 -3.51 4.32 -12.04
C ASP A 141 -2.36 5.32 -11.87
N MET A 142 -1.19 4.81 -11.58
CA MET A 142 -0.01 5.62 -11.25
C MET A 142 0.41 6.51 -12.42
N TYR A 143 0.42 5.98 -13.63
CA TYR A 143 0.87 6.73 -14.82
C TYR A 143 -0.12 7.78 -15.24
N GLU A 144 -1.43 7.48 -15.18
CA GLU A 144 -2.48 8.47 -15.42
C GLU A 144 -2.41 9.63 -14.42
N PHE A 145 -2.15 9.30 -13.16
CA PHE A 145 -2.03 10.33 -12.12
C PHE A 145 -0.72 11.14 -12.28
N ILE A 146 0.40 10.51 -12.61
CA ILE A 146 1.64 11.21 -12.95
C ILE A 146 1.40 12.21 -14.08
N ALA A 147 0.69 11.83 -15.15
CA ALA A 147 0.39 12.72 -16.26
C ALA A 147 -0.38 13.98 -15.80
N LYS A 148 -1.37 13.82 -14.91
CA LYS A 148 -2.14 14.96 -14.34
C LYS A 148 -1.28 15.89 -13.50
N VAL A 149 -0.45 15.33 -12.61
CA VAL A 149 0.46 16.13 -11.76
C VAL A 149 1.50 16.83 -12.62
N LYS A 150 2.06 16.13 -13.60
CA LYS A 150 3.04 16.66 -14.56
C LYS A 150 2.47 17.81 -15.37
N GLU A 151 1.28 17.66 -15.92
CA GLU A 151 0.60 18.74 -16.66
C GLU A 151 0.40 20.00 -15.79
N ARG A 152 -0.01 19.82 -14.54
CA ARG A 152 -0.23 20.91 -13.62
C ARG A 152 1.05 21.69 -13.28
N PHE A 153 2.11 20.98 -12.89
CA PHE A 153 3.30 21.62 -12.32
C PHE A 153 4.36 21.97 -13.38
N SER A 154 4.48 21.22 -14.49
CA SER A 154 5.47 21.55 -15.53
C SER A 154 5.16 22.85 -16.27
N LYS A 155 3.90 23.32 -16.26
CA LYS A 155 3.53 24.61 -16.84
C LYS A 155 4.01 25.80 -15.97
N GLU A 156 3.94 25.63 -14.65
CA GLU A 156 4.32 26.65 -13.66
C GLU A 156 5.83 26.65 -13.41
N TYR A 157 6.47 25.47 -13.39
CA TYR A 157 7.89 25.29 -13.02
C TYR A 157 8.70 24.74 -14.20
N LYS A 158 8.80 25.51 -15.29
CA LYS A 158 9.46 25.07 -16.55
C LYS A 158 10.94 24.77 -16.40
N ASP A 159 11.61 25.42 -15.46
CA ASP A 159 13.06 25.32 -15.24
C ASP A 159 13.43 24.10 -14.39
N VAL A 160 12.44 23.41 -13.79
CA VAL A 160 12.68 22.21 -12.99
C VAL A 160 12.70 20.99 -13.89
N SER A 161 13.88 20.58 -14.33
CA SER A 161 14.09 19.47 -15.28
C SER A 161 13.53 18.13 -14.82
N TYR A 162 13.57 17.85 -13.51
CA TYR A 162 13.06 16.59 -12.92
C TYR A 162 11.56 16.40 -13.06
N LEU A 163 10.78 17.48 -13.22
CA LEU A 163 9.34 17.37 -13.49
C LEU A 163 9.02 16.72 -14.85
N LYS A 164 10.00 16.54 -15.72
CA LYS A 164 9.86 15.78 -16.97
C LYS A 164 10.09 14.28 -16.79
N ASN A 165 10.68 13.85 -15.66
CA ASN A 165 11.05 12.47 -15.37
C ASN A 165 10.02 11.78 -14.50
N ASP A 166 9.44 10.69 -14.97
CA ASP A 166 8.42 9.93 -14.22
C ASP A 166 8.97 9.29 -12.94
N LEU A 167 10.26 8.94 -12.88
CA LEU A 167 10.91 8.44 -11.67
C LEU A 167 10.88 9.44 -10.52
N PHE A 168 10.92 10.75 -10.81
CA PHE A 168 10.72 11.78 -9.80
C PHE A 168 9.39 11.60 -9.08
N TYR A 169 8.30 11.43 -9.83
CA TYR A 169 6.95 11.30 -9.25
C TYR A 169 6.80 10.01 -8.44
N VAL A 170 7.34 8.89 -8.93
CA VAL A 170 7.31 7.61 -8.20
C VAL A 170 8.01 7.75 -6.84
N ASN A 171 9.20 8.34 -6.82
CA ASN A 171 9.95 8.57 -5.59
C ASN A 171 9.27 9.63 -4.70
N PHE A 172 8.77 10.72 -5.28
CA PHE A 172 8.06 11.76 -4.55
C PHE A 172 6.78 11.23 -3.88
N PHE A 173 5.97 10.43 -4.57
CA PHE A 173 4.75 9.85 -4.00
C PHE A 173 5.05 8.95 -2.80
N SER A 174 6.16 8.24 -2.82
CA SER A 174 6.60 7.41 -1.69
C SER A 174 6.97 8.23 -0.43
N LEU A 175 7.19 9.53 -0.60
CA LEU A 175 7.50 10.45 0.50
C LEU A 175 6.27 11.08 1.12
N ILE A 176 5.12 11.04 0.45
CA ILE A 176 3.87 11.61 0.98
C ILE A 176 3.36 10.71 2.11
N ARG A 177 3.02 11.32 3.24
CA ARG A 177 2.53 10.58 4.41
C ARG A 177 1.13 10.06 4.19
N ASN A 178 0.88 8.85 4.71
CA ASN A 178 -0.40 8.15 4.56
C ASN A 178 -0.79 7.89 3.09
N PHE A 179 0.21 7.85 2.21
CA PHE A 179 0.05 7.62 0.79
C PHE A 179 0.92 6.45 0.35
N SER A 180 0.40 5.60 -0.51
CA SER A 180 1.09 4.40 -0.99
C SER A 180 1.06 4.31 -2.51
N VAL A 181 2.15 3.75 -3.02
CA VAL A 181 2.28 3.31 -4.41
C VAL A 181 2.38 1.79 -4.38
N PHE A 182 1.44 1.10 -5.00
CA PHE A 182 1.41 -0.35 -5.01
C PHE A 182 0.78 -0.89 -6.30
N ASP A 183 1.48 -1.82 -6.96
CA ASP A 183 1.02 -2.53 -8.17
C ASP A 183 0.46 -1.61 -9.26
N GLY A 184 1.20 -0.55 -9.59
CA GLY A 184 0.81 0.43 -10.60
C GLY A 184 -0.33 1.36 -10.20
N LYS A 185 -0.75 1.36 -8.93
CA LYS A 185 -1.75 2.26 -8.38
C LYS A 185 -1.20 3.17 -7.31
N VAL A 186 -1.84 4.32 -7.15
CA VAL A 186 -1.51 5.31 -6.14
C VAL A 186 -2.77 5.76 -5.39
N GLY A 187 -2.60 6.13 -4.12
CA GLY A 187 -3.70 6.61 -3.30
C GLY A 187 -3.38 6.61 -1.81
N PHE A 188 -4.37 6.98 -0.99
CA PHE A 188 -4.20 6.94 0.44
C PHE A 188 -4.04 5.51 0.99
N ASP A 189 -3.30 5.38 2.06
CA ASP A 189 -3.04 4.13 2.79
C ASP A 189 -4.30 3.39 3.26
N GLU A 190 -5.44 4.05 3.31
CA GLU A 190 -6.74 3.47 3.66
C GLU A 190 -7.41 2.75 2.49
N PHE A 191 -6.98 3.02 1.25
CA PHE A 191 -7.52 2.35 0.08
C PHE A 191 -6.98 0.93 -0.03
N ALA A 192 -7.88 -0.04 -0.09
CA ALA A 192 -7.57 -1.47 -0.02
C ALA A 192 -6.66 -1.96 -1.16
N ASP A 193 -6.72 -1.32 -2.31
CA ASP A 193 -5.99 -1.69 -3.52
C ASP A 193 -4.61 -1.04 -3.67
N VAL A 194 -4.24 -0.11 -2.78
CA VAL A 194 -2.89 0.47 -2.73
C VAL A 194 -2.11 0.10 -1.46
N ASN A 195 -2.79 -0.35 -0.39
CA ASN A 195 -2.11 -0.76 0.84
C ASN A 195 -2.89 -1.83 1.62
N PRO A 196 -2.93 -3.06 1.14
CA PRO A 196 -3.63 -4.15 1.83
C PRO A 196 -2.89 -4.58 3.10
N LYS A 197 -3.06 -3.82 4.20
CA LYS A 197 -2.37 -4.08 5.49
C LYS A 197 -2.87 -5.33 6.20
N THR A 198 -4.18 -5.59 6.16
CA THR A 198 -4.80 -6.71 6.87
C THR A 198 -4.90 -7.96 5.98
N MET A 199 -5.05 -9.14 6.60
CA MET A 199 -5.27 -10.38 5.84
C MET A 199 -6.54 -10.31 5.00
N LYS A 200 -7.63 -9.75 5.53
CA LYS A 200 -8.87 -9.47 4.79
C LYS A 200 -8.61 -8.70 3.49
N LEU A 201 -7.86 -7.58 3.57
CA LEU A 201 -7.58 -6.74 2.40
C LEU A 201 -6.65 -7.43 1.39
N LYS A 202 -5.70 -8.25 1.86
CA LYS A 202 -4.83 -9.04 0.98
C LYS A 202 -5.60 -10.10 0.21
N ILE A 203 -6.50 -10.81 0.88
CA ILE A 203 -7.39 -11.78 0.24
C ILE A 203 -8.24 -11.08 -0.80
N TYR A 204 -8.88 -9.96 -0.44
CA TYR A 204 -9.70 -9.16 -1.35
C TYR A 204 -8.91 -8.72 -2.59
N TYR A 205 -7.72 -8.14 -2.38
CA TYR A 205 -6.83 -7.71 -3.46
C TYR A 205 -6.48 -8.86 -4.42
N ILE A 206 -6.05 -10.01 -3.88
CA ILE A 206 -5.68 -11.18 -4.69
C ILE A 206 -6.88 -11.72 -5.47
N MET A 207 -8.05 -11.83 -4.84
CA MET A 207 -9.25 -12.31 -5.52
C MET A 207 -9.68 -11.36 -6.64
N LYS A 208 -9.64 -10.03 -6.39
CA LYS A 208 -9.94 -9.01 -7.40
C LYS A 208 -9.01 -9.09 -8.60
N ARG A 209 -7.72 -9.33 -8.37
CA ARG A 209 -6.72 -9.49 -9.43
C ARG A 209 -6.91 -10.76 -10.25
N ILE A 210 -7.27 -11.87 -9.61
CA ILE A 210 -7.56 -13.15 -10.27
C ILE A 210 -8.88 -13.07 -11.07
N ASN A 211 -9.81 -12.23 -10.62
CA ASN A 211 -11.13 -11.98 -11.21
C ASN A 211 -11.96 -13.25 -11.46
N LYS A 212 -11.85 -14.24 -10.58
CA LYS A 212 -12.64 -15.48 -10.59
C LYS A 212 -12.68 -16.12 -9.21
N PRO A 213 -13.69 -16.96 -8.91
CA PRO A 213 -13.76 -17.72 -7.67
C PRO A 213 -12.52 -18.58 -7.43
N VAL A 214 -12.00 -18.55 -6.20
CA VAL A 214 -10.76 -19.23 -5.80
C VAL A 214 -11.06 -20.20 -4.66
N HIS A 215 -10.43 -21.37 -4.66
CA HIS A 215 -10.46 -22.27 -3.52
C HIS A 215 -9.60 -21.72 -2.39
N TYR A 216 -10.11 -21.71 -1.15
CA TYR A 216 -9.41 -21.06 -0.02
C TYR A 216 -8.00 -21.62 0.23
N GLN A 217 -7.75 -22.89 -0.13
CA GLN A 217 -6.43 -23.52 -0.01
C GLN A 217 -5.40 -22.99 -1.02
N GLU A 218 -5.82 -22.39 -2.13
CA GLU A 218 -4.91 -21.79 -3.12
C GLU A 218 -4.44 -20.38 -2.71
N LEU A 219 -5.19 -19.72 -1.85
CA LEU A 219 -4.92 -18.33 -1.46
C LEU A 219 -3.59 -18.12 -0.74
N PRO A 220 -3.12 -19.01 0.17
CA PRO A 220 -1.82 -18.82 0.84
C PRO A 220 -0.67 -18.66 -0.15
N ALA A 221 -0.54 -19.54 -1.13
CA ALA A 221 0.51 -19.47 -2.14
C ALA A 221 0.43 -18.14 -2.92
N LYS A 222 -0.77 -17.82 -3.42
CA LYS A 222 -1.00 -16.58 -4.17
C LYS A 222 -0.74 -15.30 -3.35
N ILE A 223 -1.03 -15.32 -2.04
CA ILE A 223 -0.74 -14.19 -1.15
C ILE A 223 0.78 -14.08 -0.93
N MET A 224 1.49 -15.18 -0.79
CA MET A 224 2.94 -15.16 -0.61
C MET A 224 3.69 -14.66 -1.84
N ASP A 225 3.20 -14.93 -3.06
CA ASP A 225 3.77 -14.40 -4.30
C ASP A 225 3.79 -12.87 -4.34
N TYR A 226 2.73 -12.23 -3.82
CA TYR A 226 2.62 -10.76 -3.78
C TYR A 226 3.10 -10.12 -2.49
N PHE A 227 3.12 -10.88 -1.39
CA PHE A 227 3.47 -10.39 -0.04
C PHE A 227 4.45 -11.33 0.65
N PRO A 228 5.70 -11.48 0.15
CA PRO A 228 6.64 -12.53 0.57
C PRO A 228 7.07 -12.47 2.04
N ASN A 229 6.90 -11.33 2.70
CA ASN A 229 7.36 -11.14 4.09
C ASN A 229 6.36 -11.57 5.17
N LYS A 230 5.28 -12.29 4.83
CA LYS A 230 4.28 -12.71 5.83
C LYS A 230 3.87 -14.17 5.65
N SER A 231 4.12 -14.98 6.68
CA SER A 231 3.57 -16.34 6.74
C SER A 231 2.04 -16.29 6.74
N CYS A 232 1.42 -17.08 5.89
CA CYS A 232 0.00 -17.12 5.68
C CYS A 232 -0.53 -18.52 6.00
N LYS A 233 -1.20 -18.69 7.17
CA LYS A 233 -1.80 -19.97 7.56
C LYS A 233 -3.17 -20.12 6.90
N ILE A 234 -3.46 -21.30 6.34
CA ILE A 234 -4.73 -21.64 5.70
C ILE A 234 -5.94 -21.33 6.61
N ASN A 235 -5.83 -21.71 7.89
CA ASN A 235 -6.91 -21.48 8.85
C ASN A 235 -7.20 -19.98 9.08
N THR A 236 -6.16 -19.13 9.06
CA THR A 236 -6.33 -17.67 9.17
C THR A 236 -7.11 -17.12 7.98
N ILE A 237 -6.78 -17.59 6.77
CA ILE A 237 -7.49 -17.18 5.54
C ILE A 237 -8.94 -17.64 5.59
N HIS A 238 -9.17 -18.89 5.93
CA HIS A 238 -10.52 -19.42 6.01
C HIS A 238 -11.39 -18.65 7.02
N ASN A 239 -10.83 -18.37 8.20
CA ASN A 239 -11.52 -17.56 9.23
C ASN A 239 -11.85 -16.16 8.74
N GLU A 240 -10.91 -15.50 8.02
CA GLU A 240 -11.15 -14.17 7.45
C GLU A 240 -12.24 -14.18 6.37
N LEU A 241 -12.27 -15.22 5.52
CA LEU A 241 -13.32 -15.41 4.50
C LEU A 241 -14.70 -15.59 5.12
N VAL A 242 -14.80 -16.41 6.17
CA VAL A 242 -16.06 -16.68 6.88
C VAL A 242 -16.54 -15.46 7.67
N LYS A 243 -15.62 -14.77 8.36
CA LYS A 243 -15.93 -13.61 9.20
C LYS A 243 -16.42 -12.40 8.40
N ASN A 244 -15.90 -12.22 7.19
CA ASN A 244 -16.15 -11.03 6.36
C ASN A 244 -17.11 -11.36 5.20
N ASN A 245 -18.31 -11.84 5.52
CA ASN A 245 -19.36 -12.17 4.57
C ASN A 245 -19.98 -10.95 3.86
N ASP A 246 -19.63 -9.76 4.29
CA ASP A 246 -19.89 -8.49 3.62
C ASP A 246 -19.09 -8.32 2.33
N LEU A 247 -17.91 -8.95 2.24
CA LEU A 247 -17.03 -8.91 1.07
C LEU A 247 -16.93 -10.24 0.32
N PHE A 248 -16.91 -11.35 1.05
CA PHE A 248 -16.67 -12.68 0.50
C PHE A 248 -17.92 -13.55 0.54
N VAL A 249 -18.19 -14.23 -0.55
CA VAL A 249 -19.32 -15.15 -0.67
C VAL A 249 -18.82 -16.58 -0.81
N ASN A 250 -19.32 -17.47 0.04
CA ASN A 250 -19.05 -18.91 -0.06
C ASN A 250 -19.89 -19.53 -1.17
N LEU A 251 -19.24 -19.98 -2.23
CA LEU A 251 -19.86 -20.59 -3.41
C LEU A 251 -19.95 -22.11 -3.32
N GLY A 252 -19.62 -22.69 -2.17
CA GLY A 252 -19.60 -24.15 -1.97
C GLY A 252 -18.25 -24.79 -2.31
N LEU A 253 -18.05 -26.03 -1.84
CA LEU A 253 -16.84 -26.83 -2.06
C LEU A 253 -15.53 -26.09 -1.76
N GLY A 254 -15.52 -25.23 -0.73
CA GLY A 254 -14.34 -24.44 -0.35
C GLY A 254 -13.99 -23.29 -1.29
N ARG A 255 -14.83 -22.97 -2.26
CA ARG A 255 -14.62 -21.84 -3.17
C ARG A 255 -15.31 -20.60 -2.67
N TYR A 256 -14.63 -19.47 -2.85
CA TYR A 256 -15.11 -18.14 -2.49
C TYR A 256 -15.05 -17.20 -3.68
N GLY A 257 -16.01 -16.31 -3.78
CA GLY A 257 -16.08 -15.19 -4.71
C GLY A 257 -16.18 -13.86 -3.96
N LEU A 258 -16.03 -12.74 -4.67
CA LEU A 258 -16.31 -11.42 -4.13
C LEU A 258 -17.80 -11.09 -4.30
N LYS A 259 -18.40 -10.46 -3.29
CA LYS A 259 -19.80 -10.02 -3.33
C LYS A 259 -20.05 -9.01 -4.46
N GLU A 260 -19.08 -8.15 -4.76
CA GLU A 260 -19.14 -7.19 -5.86
C GLU A 260 -19.24 -7.83 -7.27
N TRP A 261 -18.96 -9.14 -7.39
CA TRP A 261 -19.14 -9.87 -8.64
C TRP A 261 -20.59 -10.31 -8.88
N GLY A 262 -21.52 -9.89 -8.01
CA GLY A 262 -22.94 -10.19 -8.13
C GLY A 262 -23.35 -11.56 -7.54
N TYR A 263 -22.46 -12.22 -6.80
CA TYR A 263 -22.83 -13.43 -6.08
C TYR A 263 -23.67 -13.08 -4.85
N GLU A 264 -24.83 -13.70 -4.73
CA GLU A 264 -25.66 -13.64 -3.55
C GLU A 264 -25.30 -14.78 -2.58
N GLY A 265 -25.00 -14.44 -1.34
CA GLY A 265 -24.73 -15.41 -0.29
C GLY A 265 -26.02 -16.14 0.11
N GLY A 266 -25.87 -17.24 0.84
CA GLY A 266 -26.98 -17.95 1.43
C GLY A 266 -26.76 -19.47 1.49
N VAL A 267 -27.63 -20.15 2.25
CA VAL A 267 -27.69 -21.60 2.21
C VAL A 267 -28.54 -22.06 1.01
N VAL A 268 -28.38 -23.32 0.60
CA VAL A 268 -29.09 -23.87 -0.59
C VAL A 268 -30.61 -23.64 -0.49
N LYS A 269 -31.15 -23.63 0.72
CA LYS A 269 -32.58 -23.33 0.95
C LYS A 269 -32.95 -21.92 0.44
N ASP A 270 -32.18 -20.93 0.80
CA ASP A 270 -32.47 -19.52 0.45
C ASP A 270 -32.35 -19.29 -1.07
N ILE A 271 -31.38 -19.97 -1.71
CA ILE A 271 -31.22 -19.94 -3.16
C ILE A 271 -32.44 -20.58 -3.84
N LEU A 272 -32.89 -21.71 -3.34
CA LEU A 272 -34.09 -22.38 -3.87
C LEU A 272 -35.35 -21.51 -3.74
N ILE A 273 -35.54 -20.83 -2.60
CA ILE A 273 -36.64 -19.88 -2.40
C ILE A 273 -36.60 -18.80 -3.48
N ARG A 274 -35.44 -18.11 -3.65
CA ARG A 274 -35.27 -17.07 -4.68
C ARG A 274 -35.55 -17.58 -6.10
N ILE A 275 -35.14 -18.83 -6.42
CA ILE A 275 -35.37 -19.40 -7.72
C ILE A 275 -36.89 -19.63 -7.94
N PHE A 276 -37.61 -20.09 -6.95
CA PHE A 276 -39.04 -20.28 -7.05
C PHE A 276 -39.81 -18.96 -7.10
N GLU A 277 -39.41 -17.96 -6.27
CA GLU A 277 -40.02 -16.63 -6.31
C GLU A 277 -39.84 -15.94 -7.68
N LYS A 278 -38.68 -16.15 -8.30
CA LYS A 278 -38.39 -15.58 -9.64
C LYS A 278 -39.15 -16.24 -10.76
N ASN A 279 -39.42 -17.53 -10.65
CA ASN A 279 -40.02 -18.31 -11.74
C ASN A 279 -41.53 -18.55 -11.55
N ASP A 280 -42.04 -18.48 -10.32
CA ASP A 280 -43.45 -18.70 -9.91
C ASP A 280 -44.15 -19.90 -10.59
N ARG A 281 -43.40 -21.04 -10.75
CA ARG A 281 -43.89 -22.28 -11.35
C ARG A 281 -43.23 -23.50 -10.74
N PRO A 282 -43.89 -24.66 -10.83
CA PRO A 282 -43.23 -25.94 -10.52
C PRO A 282 -42.00 -26.16 -11.40
N MET A 283 -40.90 -26.67 -10.80
CA MET A 283 -39.64 -26.92 -11.49
C MET A 283 -39.12 -28.33 -11.20
N THR A 284 -38.47 -28.91 -12.20
CA THR A 284 -37.80 -30.22 -12.02
C THR A 284 -36.53 -30.04 -11.19
N VAL A 285 -36.14 -31.10 -10.45
CA VAL A 285 -34.85 -31.10 -9.71
C VAL A 285 -33.68 -30.80 -10.64
N LYS A 286 -33.73 -31.21 -11.92
CA LYS A 286 -32.69 -30.96 -12.90
C LYS A 286 -32.57 -29.44 -13.24
N GLU A 287 -33.71 -28.76 -13.43
CA GLU A 287 -33.75 -27.30 -13.63
C GLU A 287 -33.26 -26.58 -12.40
N LEU A 288 -33.75 -26.97 -11.21
CA LEU A 288 -33.33 -26.40 -9.93
C LEU A 288 -31.80 -26.54 -9.71
N CYS A 289 -31.25 -27.73 -9.99
CA CYS A 289 -29.79 -27.93 -9.92
C CYS A 289 -29.04 -27.01 -10.87
N LYS A 290 -29.53 -26.81 -12.10
CA LYS A 290 -28.90 -25.92 -13.08
C LYS A 290 -28.90 -24.44 -12.62
N GLU A 291 -30.01 -24.01 -12.05
CA GLU A 291 -30.12 -22.64 -11.51
C GLU A 291 -29.26 -22.46 -10.24
N VAL A 292 -29.31 -23.41 -9.29
CA VAL A 292 -28.50 -23.38 -8.06
C VAL A 292 -26.99 -23.35 -8.39
N LEU A 293 -26.55 -24.10 -9.41
CA LEU A 293 -25.14 -24.15 -9.82
C LEU A 293 -24.62 -22.83 -10.38
N LYS A 294 -25.48 -21.89 -10.81
CA LYS A 294 -25.08 -20.54 -11.20
C LYS A 294 -24.60 -19.71 -10.00
N GLU A 295 -25.20 -19.96 -8.82
CA GLU A 295 -24.90 -19.20 -7.60
C GLU A 295 -23.99 -19.96 -6.63
N LYS A 296 -24.14 -21.29 -6.55
CA LYS A 296 -23.43 -22.14 -5.58
C LYS A 296 -23.03 -23.50 -6.13
N MET A 297 -21.76 -23.85 -5.95
CA MET A 297 -21.23 -25.16 -6.33
C MET A 297 -21.63 -26.23 -5.30
N VAL A 298 -22.66 -26.96 -5.58
CA VAL A 298 -23.15 -28.06 -4.72
C VAL A 298 -23.48 -29.30 -5.55
N SER A 299 -23.46 -30.46 -4.91
CA SER A 299 -23.89 -31.68 -5.59
C SER A 299 -25.42 -31.69 -5.84
N PRO A 300 -25.91 -32.31 -6.91
CA PRO A 300 -27.35 -32.49 -7.13
C PRO A 300 -28.06 -33.11 -5.95
N ASN A 301 -27.39 -34.05 -5.25
CA ASN A 301 -27.91 -34.68 -4.05
C ASN A 301 -28.14 -33.68 -2.91
N THR A 302 -27.27 -32.65 -2.77
CA THR A 302 -27.44 -31.59 -1.78
C THR A 302 -28.69 -30.76 -2.06
N VAL A 303 -28.98 -30.45 -3.32
CA VAL A 303 -30.21 -29.74 -3.73
C VAL A 303 -31.44 -30.58 -3.36
N MET A 304 -31.42 -31.86 -3.71
CA MET A 304 -32.51 -32.77 -3.42
C MET A 304 -32.75 -32.97 -1.92
N LEU A 305 -31.69 -33.13 -1.14
CA LEU A 305 -31.79 -33.24 0.32
C LEU A 305 -32.38 -31.95 0.95
N ASN A 306 -32.07 -30.77 0.45
CA ASN A 306 -32.68 -29.53 0.93
C ASN A 306 -34.17 -29.47 0.60
N LEU A 307 -34.58 -29.83 -0.62
CA LEU A 307 -36.00 -29.90 -0.99
C LEU A 307 -36.79 -30.89 -0.11
N GLN A 308 -36.17 -32.03 0.23
CA GLN A 308 -36.79 -33.04 1.11
C GLN A 308 -36.78 -32.63 2.59
N LYS A 309 -35.76 -31.92 3.04
CA LYS A 309 -35.60 -31.49 4.44
C LYS A 309 -36.60 -30.39 4.81
N TYR A 310 -36.79 -29.43 3.93
CA TYR A 310 -37.64 -28.25 4.20
C TYR A 310 -39.04 -28.41 3.60
N LYS A 311 -39.77 -29.47 4.03
CA LYS A 311 -41.14 -29.78 3.60
C LYS A 311 -42.17 -28.70 3.94
N ASP A 312 -41.86 -27.84 4.89
CA ASP A 312 -42.70 -26.70 5.24
C ASP A 312 -42.62 -25.57 4.22
N THR A 313 -41.55 -25.55 3.42
CA THR A 313 -41.28 -24.51 2.40
C THR A 313 -41.49 -25.03 0.98
N PHE A 314 -41.11 -26.29 0.74
CA PHE A 314 -41.17 -26.91 -0.58
C PHE A 314 -42.10 -28.14 -0.56
N GLU A 315 -42.94 -28.24 -1.56
CA GLU A 315 -43.76 -29.45 -1.75
C GLU A 315 -43.48 -30.14 -3.08
N ARG A 316 -43.59 -31.45 -3.05
CA ARG A 316 -43.43 -32.26 -4.24
C ARG A 316 -44.74 -32.39 -4.96
N VAL A 317 -44.80 -31.93 -6.22
CA VAL A 317 -46.00 -31.97 -7.06
C VAL A 317 -46.07 -33.24 -7.90
N ASP A 318 -44.92 -33.70 -8.41
CA ASP A 318 -44.79 -34.90 -9.23
C ASP A 318 -43.41 -35.54 -9.03
N LYS A 319 -43.16 -36.69 -9.71
CA LYS A 319 -41.86 -37.37 -9.67
C LYS A 319 -40.76 -36.40 -10.14
N TRP A 320 -39.89 -36.00 -9.18
CA TRP A 320 -38.79 -35.05 -9.42
C TRP A 320 -39.21 -33.60 -9.72
N VAL A 321 -40.48 -33.21 -9.47
CA VAL A 321 -40.99 -31.86 -9.64
C VAL A 321 -41.36 -31.27 -8.27
N TYR A 322 -40.88 -30.07 -7.98
CA TYR A 322 -41.14 -29.36 -6.74
C TYR A 322 -41.69 -27.96 -7.03
N GLN A 323 -42.42 -27.41 -6.06
CA GLN A 323 -42.82 -26.03 -6.04
C GLN A 323 -42.68 -25.44 -4.61
N MET A 324 -42.75 -24.13 -4.52
CA MET A 324 -42.84 -23.46 -3.22
C MET A 324 -44.26 -23.61 -2.67
N LYS A 325 -44.36 -23.92 -1.40
CA LYS A 325 -45.63 -23.99 -0.70
C LYS A 325 -46.18 -22.58 -0.51
N LYS A 326 -47.44 -22.36 -0.89
CA LYS A 326 -48.12 -21.05 -0.68
C LYS A 326 -48.51 -20.86 0.76
#